data_4ac516e2337f845e710c4f036ff8a637
#
_entry.id   4ac516e2337f845e710c4f036ff8a637
#
_cell.length_a   1.000
_cell.length_b   1.000
_cell.length_c   1.000
_cell.angle_alpha   90.00
_cell.angle_beta   90.00
_cell.angle_gamma   90.00
#
_symmetry.space_group_name_H-M   'P 1'
#
loop_
_entity.id
_entity.type
_entity.pdbx_description
1 polymer ?
#
loop_
_entity_poly.entity_id
_entity_poly.type
_entity_poly.pdbx_seq_one_letter_code
_entity_poly.pdbx_strand_id
1 'polypeptide(L)'
;SPKTRLDVPAGRVICDPWGDGRCEAWSEHRWPHVRTREGQLLDLSLVPPAGAGGDFFYLPDIAEGWYAVTDQEARVGFGLVFPREVFPHLWLFRALGGWRGLYSLIVEAAAGYPNALALAKERGQCARLAPGEALEAHVLAVAYVGVAAVERIAPEGTIVPATQGCAW
;
A
#
# COMPACT_ATOMS: atom_id res chain seq x y z
N SER A 1 6.71 -4.20 -12.88
CA SER A 1 6.98 -5.55 -13.39
C SER A 1 5.94 -6.53 -12.85
N PRO A 2 5.46 -7.49 -13.62
CA PRO A 2 4.60 -8.58 -13.11
C PRO A 2 5.27 -9.48 -12.06
N LYS A 3 6.55 -9.27 -11.82
CA LYS A 3 7.32 -9.92 -10.74
C LYS A 3 7.41 -9.09 -9.49
N THR A 4 6.74 -7.93 -9.48
CA THR A 4 6.76 -7.03 -8.33
C THR A 4 5.76 -7.47 -7.28
N ARG A 5 6.23 -7.51 -6.05
CA ARG A 5 5.46 -7.77 -4.84
C ARG A 5 5.45 -6.55 -3.93
N LEU A 6 4.32 -6.29 -3.30
CA LEU A 6 4.13 -5.30 -2.24
C LEU A 6 3.90 -6.03 -0.92
N ASP A 7 4.76 -5.81 0.06
CA ASP A 7 4.61 -6.27 1.44
C ASP A 7 4.33 -5.08 2.35
N VAL A 8 3.26 -5.16 3.14
CA VAL A 8 2.81 -4.13 4.08
C VAL A 8 2.18 -4.77 5.31
N PRO A 9 2.31 -4.18 6.51
CA PRO A 9 1.72 -4.68 7.74
C PRO A 9 0.25 -4.26 7.88
N ALA A 10 -0.57 -4.48 6.85
CA ALA A 10 -1.99 -4.13 6.81
C ALA A 10 -2.87 -5.33 7.13
N GLY A 11 -3.98 -5.10 7.85
CA GLY A 11 -5.00 -6.13 8.12
C GLY A 11 -6.20 -6.03 7.19
N ARG A 12 -6.49 -4.82 6.68
CA ARG A 12 -7.66 -4.55 5.87
C ARG A 12 -7.37 -3.58 4.71
N VAL A 13 -8.26 -3.57 3.74
CA VAL A 13 -8.21 -2.69 2.58
C VAL A 13 -9.61 -2.18 2.24
N ILE A 14 -9.72 -0.91 1.88
CA ILE A 14 -10.96 -0.26 1.47
C ILE A 14 -10.82 0.18 0.02
N CYS A 15 -11.85 -0.09 -0.79
CA CYS A 15 -11.89 0.29 -2.19
C CYS A 15 -12.31 1.76 -2.34
N ASP A 16 -11.50 2.58 -3.01
CA ASP A 16 -11.89 3.93 -3.42
C ASP A 16 -12.85 3.88 -4.62
N PRO A 17 -13.77 4.85 -4.76
CA PRO A 17 -14.63 4.97 -5.95
C PRO A 17 -13.89 5.21 -7.26
N TRP A 18 -12.63 5.64 -7.20
CA TRP A 18 -11.81 5.90 -8.37
C TRP A 18 -11.33 4.59 -9.01
N GLY A 19 -11.12 4.61 -10.32
CA GLY A 19 -10.62 3.49 -11.10
C GLY A 19 -11.67 2.97 -12.08
N ASP A 20 -11.47 1.74 -12.54
CA ASP A 20 -12.33 1.11 -13.56
C ASP A 20 -13.67 0.61 -13.00
N GLY A 21 -13.98 0.89 -11.73
CA GLY A 21 -15.21 0.47 -11.08
C GLY A 21 -15.33 -1.04 -10.87
N ARG A 22 -14.22 -1.76 -10.94
CA ARG A 22 -14.21 -3.23 -10.75
C ARG A 22 -14.62 -3.65 -9.35
N CYS A 23 -14.31 -2.85 -8.35
CA CYS A 23 -14.63 -3.12 -6.96
C CYS A 23 -15.83 -2.27 -6.52
N GLU A 24 -16.58 -2.75 -5.54
CA GLU A 24 -17.64 -1.97 -4.92
C GLU A 24 -17.01 -0.82 -4.13
N ALA A 25 -17.44 0.42 -4.42
CA ALA A 25 -16.94 1.61 -3.75
C ALA A 25 -17.17 1.51 -2.23
N TRP A 26 -16.15 1.84 -1.46
CA TRP A 26 -16.12 1.80 0.01
C TRP A 26 -16.28 0.40 0.61
N SER A 27 -16.27 -0.67 -0.20
CA SER A 27 -16.24 -2.02 0.34
C SER A 27 -14.93 -2.27 1.08
N GLU A 28 -15.04 -2.99 2.19
CA GLU A 28 -13.92 -3.38 3.04
C GLU A 28 -13.62 -4.86 2.86
N HIS A 29 -12.34 -5.19 2.76
CA HIS A 29 -11.84 -6.54 2.57
C HIS A 29 -10.63 -6.80 3.47
N ARG A 30 -10.25 -8.07 3.61
CA ARG A 30 -9.02 -8.46 4.32
C ARG A 30 -7.82 -8.37 3.37
N TRP A 31 -6.79 -7.62 3.75
CA TRP A 31 -5.53 -7.57 3.02
C TRP A 31 -4.91 -8.97 2.86
N PRO A 32 -4.32 -9.35 1.72
CA PRO A 32 -4.18 -8.53 0.49
C PRO A 32 -5.31 -8.73 -0.52
N HIS A 33 -6.39 -9.39 -0.20
CA HIS A 33 -7.40 -9.84 -1.15
C HIS A 33 -8.60 -8.91 -1.22
N VAL A 34 -9.00 -8.58 -2.45
CA VAL A 34 -10.22 -7.82 -2.74
C VAL A 34 -11.08 -8.61 -3.72
N ARG A 35 -12.39 -8.63 -3.47
CA ARG A 35 -13.35 -9.25 -4.39
C ARG A 35 -13.95 -8.19 -5.31
N THR A 36 -13.89 -8.43 -6.62
CA THR A 36 -14.53 -7.56 -7.60
C THR A 36 -16.05 -7.74 -7.59
N ARG A 37 -16.80 -6.83 -8.25
CA ARG A 37 -18.25 -6.94 -8.44
C ARG A 37 -18.65 -8.20 -9.17
N GLU A 38 -17.79 -8.71 -10.04
CA GLU A 38 -17.98 -9.96 -10.78
C GLU A 38 -17.60 -11.21 -9.99
N GLY A 39 -17.14 -11.05 -8.74
CA GLY A 39 -16.75 -12.13 -7.85
C GLY A 39 -15.31 -12.61 -7.99
N GLN A 40 -14.51 -12.02 -8.89
CA GLN A 40 -13.10 -12.34 -9.01
C GLN A 40 -12.32 -11.94 -7.74
N LEU A 41 -11.40 -12.77 -7.29
CA LEU A 41 -10.49 -12.45 -6.22
C LEU A 41 -9.21 -11.84 -6.77
N LEU A 42 -8.90 -10.62 -6.35
CA LEU A 42 -7.65 -9.92 -6.67
C LEU A 42 -6.71 -10.03 -5.49
N ASP A 43 -5.44 -10.35 -5.75
CA ASP A 43 -4.35 -10.23 -4.79
C ASP A 43 -3.62 -8.90 -5.04
N LEU A 44 -3.77 -7.94 -4.12
CA LEU A 44 -3.18 -6.61 -4.24
C LEU A 44 -1.68 -6.59 -3.88
N SER A 45 -1.17 -7.64 -3.25
CA SER A 45 0.26 -7.77 -2.98
C SER A 45 1.08 -8.07 -4.23
N LEU A 46 0.43 -8.45 -5.32
CA LEU A 46 1.06 -8.76 -6.61
C LEU A 46 0.69 -7.72 -7.66
N VAL A 47 1.68 -7.32 -8.45
CA VAL A 47 1.46 -6.42 -9.59
C VAL A 47 1.12 -7.26 -10.81
N PRO A 48 -0.09 -7.17 -11.37
CA PRO A 48 -0.45 -7.92 -12.57
C PRO A 48 0.24 -7.33 -13.83
N PRO A 49 0.21 -8.03 -14.96
CA PRO A 49 0.69 -7.51 -16.25
C PRO A 49 0.00 -6.19 -16.63
N ALA A 50 0.66 -5.40 -17.49
CA ALA A 50 0.08 -4.20 -18.05
C ALA A 50 -1.23 -4.51 -18.80
N GLY A 51 -2.20 -3.57 -18.74
CA GLY A 51 -3.52 -3.75 -19.31
C GLY A 51 -4.59 -4.16 -18.31
N ALA A 52 -4.22 -4.41 -17.06
CA ALA A 52 -5.16 -4.77 -16.00
C ALA A 52 -5.96 -3.57 -15.41
N GLY A 53 -5.93 -2.41 -16.07
CA GLY A 53 -6.71 -1.24 -15.68
C GLY A 53 -6.05 -0.33 -14.64
N GLY A 54 -6.82 0.21 -13.72
CA GLY A 54 -6.35 1.04 -12.63
C GLY A 54 -7.27 1.03 -11.44
N ASP A 55 -6.70 1.04 -10.24
CA ASP A 55 -7.45 0.98 -8.98
C ASP A 55 -6.81 1.91 -7.95
N PHE A 56 -7.64 2.32 -6.97
CA PHE A 56 -7.16 3.03 -5.80
C PHE A 56 -7.76 2.40 -4.53
N PHE A 57 -6.90 2.21 -3.55
CA PHE A 57 -7.25 1.57 -2.28
C PHE A 57 -6.66 2.33 -1.10
N TYR A 58 -7.33 2.21 0.04
CA TYR A 58 -6.81 2.64 1.33
C TYR A 58 -6.52 1.42 2.20
N LEU A 59 -5.37 1.43 2.85
CA LEU A 59 -4.99 0.46 3.87
C LEU A 59 -4.94 1.20 5.22
N PRO A 60 -6.07 1.30 5.92
CA PRO A 60 -6.14 2.04 7.17
C PRO A 60 -5.56 1.22 8.33
N ASP A 61 -5.08 1.94 9.35
CA ASP A 61 -4.68 1.38 10.64
C ASP A 61 -3.62 0.27 10.52
N ILE A 62 -2.59 0.50 9.71
CA ILE A 62 -1.47 -0.42 9.57
C ILE A 62 -0.83 -0.73 10.93
N ALA A 63 -0.34 -1.96 11.11
CA ALA A 63 0.21 -2.40 12.39
C ALA A 63 1.56 -1.75 12.72
N GLU A 64 2.39 -1.50 11.69
CA GLU A 64 3.72 -0.87 11.79
C GLU A 64 3.92 0.12 10.64
N GLY A 65 4.78 1.12 10.81
CA GLY A 65 5.04 2.17 9.81
C GLY A 65 6.09 1.76 8.78
N TRP A 66 5.78 0.81 7.90
CA TRP A 66 6.66 0.44 6.78
C TRP A 66 5.90 -0.14 5.59
N TYR A 67 6.54 -0.12 4.43
CA TYR A 67 6.18 -0.95 3.28
C TYR A 67 7.42 -1.35 2.50
N ALA A 68 7.32 -2.40 1.71
CA ALA A 68 8.38 -2.89 0.81
C ALA A 68 7.82 -3.22 -0.57
N VAL A 69 8.53 -2.82 -1.62
CA VAL A 69 8.26 -3.17 -3.01
C VAL A 69 9.46 -3.95 -3.54
N THR A 70 9.25 -5.22 -3.91
CA THR A 70 10.32 -6.15 -4.27
C THR A 70 10.11 -6.68 -5.68
N ASP A 71 11.10 -6.61 -6.54
CA ASP A 71 11.17 -7.47 -7.72
C ASP A 71 11.64 -8.85 -7.26
N GLN A 72 10.73 -9.82 -7.30
CA GLN A 72 10.95 -11.16 -6.77
C GLN A 72 11.96 -11.97 -7.59
N GLU A 73 12.07 -11.69 -8.88
CA GLU A 73 12.99 -12.38 -9.79
C GLU A 73 14.41 -11.82 -9.65
N ALA A 74 14.56 -10.50 -9.74
CA ALA A 74 15.84 -9.82 -9.55
C ALA A 74 16.28 -9.83 -8.08
N ARG A 75 15.37 -10.07 -7.15
CA ARG A 75 15.59 -10.03 -5.69
C ARG A 75 16.19 -8.70 -5.25
N VAL A 76 15.65 -7.63 -5.80
CA VAL A 76 15.99 -6.25 -5.42
C VAL A 76 14.73 -5.54 -5.00
N GLY A 77 14.83 -4.64 -4.03
CA GLY A 77 13.67 -3.94 -3.56
C GLY A 77 14.00 -2.59 -2.92
N PHE A 78 12.93 -1.89 -2.67
CA PHE A 78 12.91 -0.59 -2.02
C PHE A 78 11.77 -0.58 -1.00
N GLY A 79 11.99 0.06 0.14
CA GLY A 79 10.96 0.26 1.16
C GLY A 79 11.09 1.61 1.84
N LEU A 80 10.04 1.99 2.53
CA LEU A 80 10.05 3.11 3.45
C LEU A 80 9.73 2.63 4.86
N VAL A 81 10.37 3.27 5.84
CA VAL A 81 10.01 3.20 7.26
C VAL A 81 9.63 4.60 7.70
N PHE A 82 8.53 4.75 8.41
CA PHE A 82 7.97 6.02 8.81
C PHE A 82 7.25 5.92 10.17
N PRO A 83 7.07 7.02 10.90
CA PRO A 83 6.35 7.01 12.17
C PRO A 83 4.87 6.76 11.94
N ARG A 84 4.38 5.60 12.40
CA ARG A 84 2.99 5.18 12.28
C ARG A 84 2.01 6.15 12.97
N GLU A 85 2.42 6.77 14.06
CA GLU A 85 1.64 7.76 14.79
C GLU A 85 1.35 9.03 13.97
N VAL A 86 2.20 9.32 12.97
CA VAL A 86 2.02 10.42 12.01
C VAL A 86 1.29 9.95 10.76
N PHE A 87 1.63 8.75 10.28
CA PHE A 87 1.10 8.16 9.06
C PHE A 87 0.47 6.79 9.35
N PRO A 88 -0.71 6.75 9.96
CA PRO A 88 -1.35 5.48 10.34
C PRO A 88 -1.96 4.70 9.18
N HIS A 89 -1.93 5.25 7.98
CA HIS A 89 -2.57 4.69 6.79
C HIS A 89 -1.60 4.63 5.62
N LEU A 90 -1.89 3.73 4.66
CA LEU A 90 -1.27 3.73 3.33
C LEU A 90 -2.35 3.93 2.27
N TRP A 91 -2.01 4.67 1.23
CA TRP A 91 -2.76 4.71 -0.01
C TRP A 91 -2.04 3.89 -1.05
N LEU A 92 -2.79 3.10 -1.78
CA LEU A 92 -2.28 2.23 -2.83
C LEU A 92 -2.96 2.59 -4.15
N PHE A 93 -2.25 3.32 -4.99
CA PHE A 93 -2.68 3.64 -6.34
C PHE A 93 -1.96 2.75 -7.34
N ARG A 94 -2.74 2.03 -8.15
CA ARG A 94 -2.23 1.15 -9.18
C ARG A 94 -2.68 1.63 -10.56
N ALA A 95 -1.76 2.18 -11.36
CA ALA A 95 -1.96 2.49 -12.75
C ALA A 95 -1.36 1.37 -13.60
N LEU A 96 -2.20 0.45 -14.07
CA LEU A 96 -1.76 -0.80 -14.71
C LEU A 96 -1.97 -0.79 -16.23
N GLY A 97 -1.75 0.37 -16.86
CA GLY A 97 -1.85 0.56 -18.32
C GLY A 97 -3.19 1.15 -18.79
N GLY A 98 -4.24 1.12 -17.97
CA GLY A 98 -5.56 1.66 -18.34
C GLY A 98 -5.63 3.19 -18.31
N TRP A 99 -4.86 3.84 -17.45
CA TRP A 99 -4.85 5.28 -17.33
C TRP A 99 -3.61 5.87 -18.01
N ARG A 100 -3.81 6.58 -19.12
CA ARG A 100 -2.76 7.23 -19.93
C ARG A 100 -1.57 6.33 -20.28
N GLY A 101 -1.79 5.01 -20.35
CA GLY A 101 -0.73 4.03 -20.61
C GLY A 101 0.30 3.88 -19.48
N LEU A 102 0.08 4.48 -18.32
CA LEU A 102 0.99 4.37 -17.18
C LEU A 102 0.94 2.97 -16.60
N TYR A 103 2.12 2.43 -16.30
CA TYR A 103 2.28 1.17 -15.59
C TYR A 103 3.13 1.41 -14.36
N SER A 104 2.48 1.70 -13.24
CA SER A 104 3.14 2.06 -11.98
C SER A 104 2.33 1.65 -10.76
N LEU A 105 3.06 1.39 -9.70
CA LEU A 105 2.58 1.17 -8.35
C LEU A 105 3.00 2.37 -7.50
N ILE A 106 2.07 3.04 -6.88
CA ILE A 106 2.33 4.16 -5.98
C ILE A 106 1.81 3.78 -4.60
N VAL A 107 2.69 3.83 -3.61
CA VAL A 107 2.39 3.54 -2.21
C VAL A 107 2.73 4.77 -1.38
N GLU A 108 1.74 5.33 -0.71
CA GLU A 108 1.85 6.61 -0.02
C GLU A 108 1.56 6.44 1.47
N ALA A 109 2.52 6.81 2.33
CA ALA A 109 2.26 6.95 3.77
C ALA A 109 1.36 8.18 3.98
N ALA A 110 0.22 8.01 4.63
CA ALA A 110 -0.83 9.02 4.71
C ALA A 110 -1.29 9.28 6.14
N ALA A 111 -1.46 10.57 6.46
CA ALA A 111 -1.98 11.03 7.75
C ALA A 111 -3.51 10.99 7.85
N GLY A 112 -4.19 10.53 6.81
CA GLY A 112 -5.65 10.40 6.77
C GLY A 112 -6.15 9.72 5.50
N TYR A 113 -7.44 9.41 5.46
CA TYR A 113 -8.17 8.92 4.30
C TYR A 113 -9.67 9.24 4.44
N PRO A 114 -10.45 9.30 3.34
CA PRO A 114 -10.02 9.21 1.94
C PRO A 114 -9.28 10.47 1.46
N ASN A 115 -8.90 10.46 0.19
CA ASN A 115 -8.22 11.57 -0.48
C ASN A 115 -9.05 12.87 -0.53
N ALA A 116 -10.38 12.76 -0.45
CA ALA A 116 -11.28 13.90 -0.33
C ALA A 116 -11.24 14.45 1.11
N LEU A 117 -10.47 15.52 1.35
CA LEU A 117 -10.25 16.09 2.68
C LEU A 117 -11.54 16.42 3.44
N ALA A 118 -12.58 16.92 2.74
CA ALA A 118 -13.87 17.21 3.36
C ALA A 118 -14.49 15.95 3.98
N LEU A 119 -14.45 14.84 3.25
CA LEU A 119 -14.96 13.55 3.70
C LEU A 119 -14.08 12.93 4.79
N ALA A 120 -12.75 13.06 4.67
CA ALA A 120 -11.82 12.62 5.71
C ALA A 120 -12.07 13.37 7.02
N LYS A 121 -12.31 14.68 6.96
CA LYS A 121 -12.67 15.51 8.12
C LYS A 121 -14.01 15.08 8.75
N GLU A 122 -15.04 14.86 7.94
CA GLU A 122 -16.35 14.40 8.38
C GLU A 122 -16.26 13.05 9.11
N ARG A 123 -15.45 12.13 8.60
CA ARG A 123 -15.22 10.81 9.18
C ARG A 123 -14.22 10.79 10.34
N GLY A 124 -13.61 11.93 10.69
CA GLY A 124 -12.59 11.99 11.73
C GLY A 124 -11.27 11.31 11.36
N GLN A 125 -11.02 11.11 10.07
CA GLN A 125 -9.88 10.37 9.52
C GLN A 125 -8.82 11.30 8.90
N CYS A 126 -8.57 12.46 9.52
CA CYS A 126 -7.53 13.37 9.10
C CYS A 126 -6.76 13.93 10.30
N ALA A 127 -5.46 14.13 10.13
CA ALA A 127 -4.65 14.85 11.10
C ALA A 127 -5.10 16.33 11.20
N ARG A 128 -4.94 16.91 12.39
CA ARG A 128 -5.22 18.32 12.65
C ARG A 128 -4.06 18.94 13.39
N LEU A 129 -3.69 20.15 12.98
CA LEU A 129 -2.74 20.99 13.68
C LEU A 129 -3.43 22.25 14.15
N ALA A 130 -3.19 22.66 15.39
CA ALA A 130 -3.65 23.96 15.89
C ALA A 130 -2.80 25.11 15.28
N PRO A 131 -3.29 26.34 15.28
CA PRO A 131 -2.50 27.49 14.82
C PRO A 131 -1.16 27.59 15.56
N GLY A 132 -0.07 27.62 14.83
CA GLY A 132 1.30 27.64 15.36
C GLY A 132 1.88 26.31 15.80
N GLU A 133 1.12 25.23 15.71
CA GLU A 133 1.60 23.86 15.97
C GLU A 133 2.36 23.32 14.76
N ALA A 134 3.43 22.54 15.01
CA ALA A 134 4.22 21.87 14.00
C ALA A 134 4.26 20.37 14.29
N LEU A 135 4.27 19.57 13.24
CA LEU A 135 4.47 18.12 13.30
C LEU A 135 5.69 17.77 12.46
N GLU A 136 6.67 17.11 13.06
CA GLU A 136 7.87 16.63 12.40
C GLU A 136 7.85 15.12 12.27
N ALA A 137 8.30 14.62 11.13
CA ALA A 137 8.41 13.20 10.86
C ALA A 137 9.70 12.88 10.12
N HIS A 138 10.35 11.80 10.50
CA HIS A 138 11.48 11.24 9.79
C HIS A 138 11.07 10.00 9.03
N VAL A 139 11.42 9.96 7.74
CA VAL A 139 11.16 8.81 6.86
C VAL A 139 12.49 8.25 6.41
N LEU A 140 12.68 6.94 6.59
CA LEU A 140 13.86 6.22 6.15
C LEU A 140 13.57 5.48 4.85
N ALA A 141 14.34 5.76 3.81
CA ALA A 141 14.32 5.02 2.56
C ALA A 141 15.35 3.89 2.62
N VAL A 142 14.93 2.67 2.30
CA VAL A 142 15.74 1.46 2.37
C VAL A 142 15.78 0.78 1.02
N ALA A 143 16.99 0.62 0.45
CA ALA A 143 17.20 -0.22 -0.73
C ALA A 143 17.86 -1.53 -0.28
N TYR A 144 17.45 -2.66 -0.87
CA TYR A 144 17.97 -3.97 -0.49
C TYR A 144 18.08 -4.92 -1.68
N VAL A 145 18.92 -5.94 -1.51
CA VAL A 145 19.16 -7.00 -2.51
C VAL A 145 19.14 -8.38 -1.83
N GLY A 146 18.96 -9.42 -2.64
CA GLY A 146 19.00 -10.81 -2.18
C GLY A 146 17.71 -11.31 -1.52
N VAL A 147 16.65 -10.50 -1.43
CA VAL A 147 15.38 -10.81 -0.77
C VAL A 147 14.25 -10.86 -1.82
N ALA A 148 13.41 -11.88 -1.77
CA ALA A 148 12.27 -12.03 -2.69
C ALA A 148 10.94 -11.57 -2.09
N ALA A 149 10.82 -11.54 -0.75
CA ALA A 149 9.67 -11.03 -0.02
C ALA A 149 10.12 -10.55 1.36
N VAL A 150 9.45 -9.56 1.90
CA VAL A 150 9.79 -8.94 3.19
C VAL A 150 8.70 -9.25 4.22
N GLU A 151 9.09 -9.82 5.34
CA GLU A 151 8.21 -10.02 6.49
C GLU A 151 8.09 -8.74 7.32
N ARG A 152 9.21 -8.01 7.45
CA ARG A 152 9.28 -6.78 8.24
C ARG A 152 10.46 -5.90 7.81
N ILE A 153 10.28 -4.58 7.93
CA ILE A 153 11.41 -3.64 7.99
C ILE A 153 11.44 -3.05 9.40
N ALA A 154 12.54 -3.28 10.11
CA ALA A 154 12.72 -2.72 11.45
C ALA A 154 12.89 -1.18 11.40
N PRO A 155 12.63 -0.45 12.51
CA PRO A 155 12.70 1.02 12.51
C PRO A 155 14.04 1.60 12.04
N GLU A 156 15.13 0.88 12.26
CA GLU A 156 16.50 1.25 11.82
C GLU A 156 16.80 0.84 10.35
N GLY A 157 15.82 0.26 9.64
CA GLY A 157 15.95 -0.13 8.22
C GLY A 157 16.42 -1.57 7.99
N THR A 158 16.58 -2.37 9.03
CA THR A 158 16.96 -3.79 8.89
C THR A 158 15.83 -4.57 8.21
N ILE A 159 16.15 -5.26 7.10
CA ILE A 159 15.20 -6.10 6.39
C ILE A 159 15.13 -7.49 7.03
N VAL A 160 13.94 -7.91 7.41
CA VAL A 160 13.63 -9.28 7.81
C VAL A 160 12.97 -9.97 6.62
N PRO A 161 13.64 -10.92 5.95
CA PRO A 161 13.04 -11.66 4.84
C PRO A 161 11.87 -12.52 5.31
N ALA A 162 10.82 -12.59 4.50
CA ALA A 162 9.77 -13.57 4.72
C ALA A 162 10.34 -14.99 4.55
N THR A 163 10.04 -15.85 5.51
CA THR A 163 10.35 -17.28 5.39
C THR A 163 9.55 -17.84 4.22
N GLN A 164 10.23 -18.35 3.21
CA GLN A 164 9.57 -19.15 2.18
C GLN A 164 8.99 -20.36 2.88
N GLY A 165 7.66 -20.40 3.04
CA GLY A 165 7.00 -21.63 3.46
C GLY A 165 7.40 -22.72 2.46
N CYS A 166 7.98 -23.81 2.96
CA CYS A 166 8.18 -24.98 2.13
C CYS A 166 6.81 -25.37 1.57
N ALA A 167 6.62 -25.15 0.26
CA ALA A 167 5.51 -25.78 -0.44
C ALA A 167 5.79 -27.30 -0.39
N TRP A 168 5.01 -28.01 0.40
CA TRP A 168 4.93 -29.47 0.42
C TRP A 168 4.05 -29.94 -0.73
#